data_c8016dea8818557276cfd630183b62c5
#
_entry.id   c8016dea8818557276cfd630183b62c5
#
_cell.length_a   1.000
_cell.length_b   1.000
_cell.length_c   1.000
_cell.angle_alpha   90.00
_cell.angle_beta   90.00
_cell.angle_gamma   90.00
#
_symmetry.space_group_name_H-M   'P 1'
#
loop_
_entity.id
_entity.type
_entity.pdbx_description
1 polymer ?
#
loop_
_entity_poly.entity_id
_entity_poly.type
_entity_poly.pdbx_seq_one_letter_code
_entity_poly.pdbx_strand_id
1 'polypeptide(L)'
;QYACEDAEQTLAVHRLLWPVLQANAKLLFVYDLEIQSSESLYRIERNGVLIDAPMLAAQSAELGARIVQLEAEAHALAGQTFNLGSPKQIGEIFFSKLGLPVVKKTATGAPSTDEEVLEKLAEDYPLPAKILEHRGLSKLKGTYTDKLAQLAHPRTGRVHTHYAQAVAV
;
A
#
# COMPACT_ATOMS: atom_id res chain seq x y z
N GLN A 1 35.90 -8.16 -13.64
CA GLN A 1 35.35 -9.06 -14.67
C GLN A 1 33.82 -8.89 -14.76
N TYR A 2 33.05 -9.11 -13.70
CA TYR A 2 31.59 -9.01 -13.66
C TYR A 2 31.03 -7.68 -14.24
N ALA A 3 31.56 -6.54 -13.81
CA ALA A 3 31.09 -5.23 -14.30
C ALA A 3 31.37 -5.00 -15.79
N CYS A 4 32.40 -5.65 -16.36
CA CYS A 4 32.68 -5.59 -17.80
C CYS A 4 31.69 -6.45 -18.59
N GLU A 5 31.33 -7.61 -18.05
CA GLU A 5 30.35 -8.51 -18.66
C GLU A 5 28.95 -7.84 -18.69
N ASP A 6 28.55 -7.16 -17.60
CA ASP A 6 27.28 -6.41 -17.54
C ASP A 6 27.25 -5.27 -18.59
N ALA A 7 28.34 -4.52 -18.71
CA ALA A 7 28.44 -3.45 -19.70
C ALA A 7 28.40 -3.96 -21.14
N GLU A 8 29.08 -5.08 -21.41
CA GLU A 8 29.09 -5.72 -22.74
C GLU A 8 27.71 -6.25 -23.11
N GLN A 9 27.04 -6.94 -22.19
CA GLN A 9 25.69 -7.45 -22.40
C GLN A 9 24.69 -6.30 -22.62
N THR A 10 24.77 -5.24 -21.83
CA THR A 10 23.92 -4.05 -21.99
C THR A 10 24.10 -3.43 -23.37
N LEU A 11 25.34 -3.29 -23.84
CA LEU A 11 25.64 -2.77 -25.17
C LEU A 11 25.13 -3.70 -26.29
N ALA A 12 25.24 -5.01 -26.10
CA ALA A 12 24.74 -6.00 -27.08
C ALA A 12 23.20 -5.91 -27.19
N VAL A 13 22.49 -5.84 -26.07
CA VAL A 13 21.03 -5.64 -26.03
C VAL A 13 20.64 -4.32 -26.70
N HIS A 14 21.35 -3.24 -26.39
CA HIS A 14 21.10 -1.94 -27.04
C HIS A 14 21.23 -2.01 -28.55
N ARG A 15 22.32 -2.61 -29.05
CA ARG A 15 22.55 -2.76 -30.50
C ARG A 15 21.47 -3.59 -31.20
N LEU A 16 20.90 -4.56 -30.50
CA LEU A 16 19.82 -5.40 -31.01
C LEU A 16 18.47 -4.67 -31.05
N LEU A 17 18.13 -3.94 -30.00
CA LEU A 17 16.83 -3.31 -29.83
C LEU A 17 16.73 -1.93 -30.47
N TRP A 18 17.82 -1.19 -30.55
CA TRP A 18 17.84 0.18 -31.06
C TRP A 18 17.25 0.34 -32.47
N PRO A 19 17.61 -0.50 -33.47
CA PRO A 19 17.01 -0.43 -34.79
C PRO A 19 15.49 -0.66 -34.78
N VAL A 20 14.99 -1.51 -33.87
CA VAL A 20 13.57 -1.79 -33.72
C VAL A 20 12.83 -0.55 -33.18
N LEU A 21 13.43 0.13 -32.19
CA LEU A 21 12.88 1.38 -31.67
C LEU A 21 12.86 2.48 -32.73
N GLN A 22 13.97 2.64 -33.48
CA GLN A 22 14.07 3.64 -34.54
C GLN A 22 13.06 3.43 -35.68
N ALA A 23 12.71 2.18 -35.98
CA ALA A 23 11.73 1.84 -36.99
C ALA A 23 10.28 2.17 -36.58
N ASN A 24 10.02 2.46 -35.32
CA ASN A 24 8.68 2.75 -34.79
C ASN A 24 8.64 4.12 -34.11
N ALA A 25 8.11 5.12 -34.81
CA ALA A 25 8.06 6.50 -34.33
C ALA A 25 7.33 6.67 -32.97
N LYS A 26 6.33 5.84 -32.67
CA LYS A 26 5.61 5.90 -31.38
C LYS A 26 6.48 5.39 -30.24
N LEU A 27 7.20 4.29 -30.46
CA LEU A 27 8.13 3.73 -29.46
C LEU A 27 9.30 4.68 -29.24
N LEU A 28 9.84 5.25 -30.31
CA LEU A 28 10.94 6.22 -30.21
C LEU A 28 10.51 7.46 -29.41
N PHE A 29 9.30 7.97 -29.65
CA PHE A 29 8.75 9.10 -28.89
C PHE A 29 8.66 8.78 -27.39
N VAL A 30 8.13 7.59 -27.03
CA VAL A 30 8.03 7.18 -25.62
C VAL A 30 9.42 7.02 -25.01
N TYR A 31 10.36 6.41 -25.74
CA TYR A 31 11.74 6.27 -25.29
C TYR A 31 12.40 7.63 -24.99
N ASP A 32 12.27 8.59 -25.90
CA ASP A 32 12.84 9.93 -25.73
C ASP A 32 12.20 10.66 -24.54
N LEU A 33 10.89 10.49 -24.34
CA LEU A 33 10.16 11.03 -23.17
C LEU A 33 10.69 10.44 -21.87
N GLU A 34 10.86 9.12 -21.80
CA GLU A 34 11.37 8.42 -20.63
C GLU A 34 12.81 8.82 -20.30
N ILE A 35 13.67 8.96 -21.31
CA ILE A 35 15.07 9.41 -21.13
C ILE A 35 15.12 10.84 -20.59
N GLN A 36 14.32 11.76 -21.14
CA GLN A 36 14.26 13.15 -20.65
C GLN A 36 13.67 13.24 -19.23
N SER A 37 12.68 12.39 -18.93
CA SER A 37 12.06 12.32 -17.61
C SER A 37 13.02 11.76 -16.56
N SER A 38 13.91 10.85 -16.93
CA SER A 38 14.83 10.17 -15.99
C SER A 38 15.73 11.13 -15.23
N GLU A 39 16.21 12.21 -15.88
CA GLU A 39 17.03 13.22 -15.20
C GLU A 39 16.21 14.01 -14.15
N SER A 40 14.98 14.37 -14.47
CA SER A 40 14.08 15.04 -13.54
C SER A 40 13.74 14.15 -12.34
N LEU A 41 13.44 12.89 -12.59
CA LEU A 41 13.19 11.90 -11.55
C LEU A 41 14.43 11.67 -10.67
N TYR A 42 15.61 11.55 -11.27
CA TYR A 42 16.86 11.45 -10.53
C TYR A 42 17.06 12.63 -9.57
N ARG A 43 16.80 13.86 -10.02
CA ARG A 43 16.91 15.06 -9.18
C ARG A 43 15.90 15.03 -8.03
N ILE A 44 14.65 14.61 -8.30
CA ILE A 44 13.60 14.47 -7.29
C ILE A 44 14.00 13.40 -6.25
N GLU A 45 14.42 12.22 -6.69
CA GLU A 45 14.89 11.14 -5.83
C GLU A 45 16.07 11.57 -4.96
N ARG A 46 17.05 12.25 -5.57
CA ARG A 46 18.23 12.73 -4.86
C ARG A 46 17.93 13.83 -3.86
N ASN A 47 17.02 14.75 -4.16
CA ASN A 47 16.59 15.77 -3.23
C ASN A 47 15.78 15.20 -2.07
N GLY A 48 14.97 14.19 -2.34
CA GLY A 48 14.06 13.60 -1.37
C GLY A 48 12.97 14.57 -0.92
N VAL A 49 12.09 14.09 -0.06
CA VAL A 49 10.98 14.86 0.51
C VAL A 49 11.21 15.06 2.00
N LEU A 50 11.21 16.31 2.44
CA LEU A 50 11.28 16.64 3.87
C LEU A 50 9.98 16.21 4.54
N ILE A 51 10.10 15.50 5.66
CA ILE A 51 8.95 15.09 6.46
C ILE A 51 9.00 15.72 7.86
N ASP A 52 7.84 15.97 8.43
CA ASP A 52 7.69 16.40 9.81
C ASP A 52 7.55 15.16 10.73
N ALA A 53 8.69 14.63 11.17
CA ALA A 53 8.71 13.45 12.01
C ALA A 53 8.00 13.64 13.37
N PRO A 54 8.10 14.80 14.07
CA PRO A 54 7.31 15.07 15.25
C PRO A 54 5.79 15.02 15.01
N MET A 55 5.32 15.61 13.92
CA MET A 55 3.90 15.57 13.54
C MET A 55 3.45 14.13 13.26
N LEU A 56 4.22 13.36 12.49
CA LEU A 56 3.91 11.95 12.22
C LEU A 56 3.86 11.12 13.52
N ALA A 57 4.75 11.37 14.47
CA ALA A 57 4.73 10.68 15.76
C ALA A 57 3.47 11.01 16.57
N ALA A 58 3.06 12.29 16.61
CA ALA A 58 1.82 12.70 17.27
C ALA A 58 0.60 12.04 16.64
N GLN A 59 0.49 12.09 15.31
CA GLN A 59 -0.59 11.42 14.57
C GLN A 59 -0.58 9.90 14.80
N SER A 60 0.60 9.26 14.83
CA SER A 60 0.71 7.83 15.12
C SER A 60 0.18 7.48 16.51
N ALA A 61 0.43 8.32 17.51
CA ALA A 61 -0.09 8.13 18.86
C ALA A 61 -1.62 8.27 18.90
N GLU A 62 -2.19 9.28 18.25
CA GLU A 62 -3.64 9.48 18.15
C GLU A 62 -4.33 8.32 17.43
N LEU A 63 -3.80 7.90 16.29
CA LEU A 63 -4.31 6.74 15.55
C LEU A 63 -4.24 5.47 16.40
N GLY A 64 -3.13 5.25 17.11
CA GLY A 64 -2.97 4.12 18.02
C GLY A 64 -4.01 4.09 19.15
N ALA A 65 -4.27 5.21 19.78
CA ALA A 65 -5.29 5.33 20.83
C ALA A 65 -6.70 5.00 20.25
N ARG A 66 -7.02 5.52 19.06
CA ARG A 66 -8.31 5.24 18.42
C ARG A 66 -8.45 3.77 18.00
N ILE A 67 -7.38 3.13 17.50
CA ILE A 67 -7.37 1.71 17.15
C ILE A 67 -7.69 0.85 18.38
N VAL A 68 -7.04 1.11 19.53
CA VAL A 68 -7.32 0.39 20.79
C VAL A 68 -8.79 0.56 21.25
N GLN A 69 -9.32 1.77 21.12
CA GLN A 69 -10.74 2.02 21.42
C GLN A 69 -11.66 1.22 20.50
N LEU A 70 -11.39 1.21 19.20
CA LEU A 70 -12.18 0.44 18.22
C LEU A 70 -12.13 -1.06 18.45
N GLU A 71 -10.97 -1.60 18.86
CA GLU A 71 -10.85 -2.99 19.27
C GLU A 71 -11.75 -3.32 20.44
N ALA A 72 -11.75 -2.49 21.47
CA ALA A 72 -12.62 -2.66 22.64
C ALA A 72 -14.12 -2.58 22.27
N GLU A 73 -14.50 -1.61 21.44
CA GLU A 73 -15.87 -1.45 20.95
C GLU A 73 -16.31 -2.67 20.10
N ALA A 74 -15.44 -3.14 19.21
CA ALA A 74 -15.71 -4.31 18.38
C ALA A 74 -15.83 -5.60 19.20
N HIS A 75 -14.98 -5.81 20.20
CA HIS A 75 -15.05 -6.93 21.12
C HIS A 75 -16.35 -6.92 21.94
N ALA A 76 -16.78 -5.74 22.40
CA ALA A 76 -18.05 -5.60 23.11
C ALA A 76 -19.24 -5.94 22.21
N LEU A 77 -19.28 -5.48 20.96
CA LEU A 77 -20.33 -5.79 19.99
C LEU A 77 -20.34 -7.26 19.60
N ALA A 78 -19.17 -7.90 19.48
CA ALA A 78 -19.05 -9.33 19.18
C ALA A 78 -19.33 -10.22 20.40
N GLY A 79 -19.28 -9.68 21.62
CA GLY A 79 -19.39 -10.43 22.89
C GLY A 79 -18.22 -11.40 23.13
N GLN A 80 -17.08 -11.17 22.47
CA GLN A 80 -15.82 -11.92 22.67
C GLN A 80 -14.66 -11.19 22.02
N THR A 81 -13.44 -11.54 22.44
CA THR A 81 -12.20 -11.06 21.81
C THR A 81 -11.90 -11.85 20.55
N PHE A 82 -11.41 -11.13 19.54
CA PHE A 82 -10.94 -11.71 18.26
C PHE A 82 -9.98 -10.75 17.57
N ASN A 83 -9.24 -11.23 16.58
CA ASN A 83 -8.33 -10.39 15.80
C ASN A 83 -9.09 -9.68 14.66
N LEU A 84 -9.23 -8.36 14.75
CA LEU A 84 -9.89 -7.51 13.73
C LEU A 84 -9.13 -7.47 12.40
N GLY A 85 -7.86 -7.88 12.38
CA GLY A 85 -7.07 -8.03 11.17
C GLY A 85 -7.21 -9.41 10.50
N SER A 86 -7.95 -10.37 11.11
CA SER A 86 -8.08 -11.73 10.58
C SER A 86 -9.41 -11.94 9.84
N PRO A 87 -9.40 -12.05 8.49
CA PRO A 87 -10.62 -12.31 7.72
C PRO A 87 -11.37 -13.55 8.17
N LYS A 88 -10.62 -14.61 8.59
CA LYS A 88 -11.20 -15.86 9.08
C LYS A 88 -12.00 -15.63 10.36
N GLN A 89 -11.42 -14.97 11.36
CA GLN A 89 -12.10 -14.73 12.64
C GLN A 89 -13.29 -13.77 12.46
N ILE A 90 -13.16 -12.75 11.62
CA ILE A 90 -14.28 -11.86 11.28
C ILE A 90 -15.41 -12.66 10.63
N GLY A 91 -15.11 -13.55 9.70
CA GLY A 91 -16.11 -14.40 9.05
C GLY A 91 -16.82 -15.31 10.05
N GLU A 92 -16.11 -15.93 11.00
CA GLU A 92 -16.70 -16.72 12.08
C GLU A 92 -17.65 -15.91 12.95
N ILE A 93 -17.25 -14.67 13.34
CA ILE A 93 -18.09 -13.76 14.12
C ILE A 93 -19.33 -13.34 13.34
N PHE A 94 -19.15 -12.88 12.09
CA PHE A 94 -20.26 -12.34 11.30
C PHE A 94 -21.28 -13.41 10.92
N PHE A 95 -20.81 -14.48 10.31
CA PHE A 95 -21.69 -15.43 9.63
C PHE A 95 -22.10 -16.60 10.54
N SER A 96 -21.23 -17.05 11.46
CA SER A 96 -21.53 -18.18 12.33
C SER A 96 -22.15 -17.74 13.67
N LYS A 97 -21.65 -16.63 14.27
CA LYS A 97 -22.11 -16.22 15.60
C LYS A 97 -23.27 -15.21 15.52
N LEU A 98 -23.12 -14.13 14.72
CA LEU A 98 -24.11 -13.06 14.62
C LEU A 98 -25.16 -13.30 13.54
N GLY A 99 -24.99 -14.29 12.66
CA GLY A 99 -25.92 -14.64 11.61
C GLY A 99 -26.15 -13.55 10.56
N LEU A 100 -25.13 -12.73 10.30
CA LEU A 100 -25.21 -11.67 9.28
C LEU A 100 -25.37 -12.27 7.87
N PRO A 101 -26.03 -11.59 6.94
CA PRO A 101 -26.24 -12.08 5.59
C PRO A 101 -24.91 -12.17 4.82
N VAL A 102 -24.75 -13.23 4.03
CA VAL A 102 -23.60 -13.41 3.14
C VAL A 102 -23.82 -12.63 1.87
N VAL A 103 -23.15 -11.48 1.75
CA VAL A 103 -23.26 -10.56 0.59
C VAL A 103 -22.49 -11.12 -0.61
N LYS A 104 -21.29 -11.68 -0.38
CA LYS A 104 -20.37 -12.15 -1.43
C LYS A 104 -19.56 -13.34 -0.94
N LYS A 105 -19.16 -14.20 -1.86
CA LYS A 105 -18.29 -15.35 -1.57
C LYS A 105 -16.93 -15.16 -2.25
N THR A 106 -15.89 -15.67 -1.63
CA THR A 106 -14.55 -15.77 -2.20
C THR A 106 -14.48 -16.80 -3.34
N ALA A 107 -13.41 -16.81 -4.10
CA ALA A 107 -13.17 -17.83 -5.14
C ALA A 107 -13.19 -19.27 -4.60
N THR A 108 -12.89 -19.47 -3.30
CA THR A 108 -12.95 -20.76 -2.62
C THR A 108 -14.33 -21.10 -2.05
N GLY A 109 -15.34 -20.25 -2.27
CA GLY A 109 -16.71 -20.46 -1.80
C GLY A 109 -17.01 -20.02 -0.37
N ALA A 110 -16.01 -19.55 0.39
CA ALA A 110 -16.20 -19.02 1.73
C ALA A 110 -16.84 -17.60 1.69
N PRO A 111 -17.63 -17.21 2.73
CA PRO A 111 -18.11 -15.83 2.83
C PRO A 111 -16.96 -14.82 2.83
N SER A 112 -17.07 -13.78 1.99
CA SER A 112 -16.07 -12.71 1.93
C SER A 112 -16.26 -11.71 3.08
N THR A 113 -15.14 -11.14 3.52
CA THR A 113 -15.07 -10.02 4.46
C THR A 113 -14.24 -8.88 3.88
N ASP A 114 -14.25 -8.74 2.54
CA ASP A 114 -13.58 -7.63 1.86
C ASP A 114 -14.26 -6.28 2.16
N GLU A 115 -13.63 -5.19 1.71
CA GLU A 115 -14.08 -3.83 2.00
C GLU A 115 -15.51 -3.58 1.52
N GLU A 116 -15.83 -3.99 0.29
CA GLU A 116 -17.17 -3.87 -0.32
C GLU A 116 -18.26 -4.56 0.51
N VAL A 117 -17.96 -5.77 1.03
CA VAL A 117 -18.88 -6.53 1.89
C VAL A 117 -19.08 -5.83 3.24
N LEU A 118 -17.98 -5.35 3.82
CA LEU A 118 -18.04 -4.64 5.10
C LEU A 118 -18.79 -3.31 4.98
N GLU A 119 -18.60 -2.55 3.90
CA GLU A 119 -19.34 -1.31 3.62
C GLU A 119 -20.84 -1.58 3.55
N LYS A 120 -21.23 -2.58 2.80
CA LYS A 120 -22.66 -2.95 2.67
C LYS A 120 -23.26 -3.43 3.98
N LEU A 121 -22.54 -4.21 4.77
CA LEU A 121 -23.01 -4.65 6.09
C LEU A 121 -23.04 -3.51 7.12
N ALA A 122 -22.19 -2.51 6.96
CA ALA A 122 -22.14 -1.35 7.87
C ALA A 122 -23.38 -0.45 7.78
N GLU A 123 -24.18 -0.55 6.71
CA GLU A 123 -25.45 0.17 6.58
C GLU A 123 -26.45 -0.27 7.66
N ASP A 124 -26.46 -1.55 8.02
CA ASP A 124 -27.44 -2.14 8.94
C ASP A 124 -26.83 -2.60 10.29
N TYR A 125 -25.52 -2.82 10.34
CA TYR A 125 -24.86 -3.41 11.50
C TYR A 125 -23.66 -2.57 11.98
N PRO A 126 -23.53 -2.32 13.31
CA PRO A 126 -22.48 -1.46 13.84
C PRO A 126 -21.08 -2.11 13.82
N LEU A 127 -20.96 -3.42 13.97
CA LEU A 127 -19.66 -4.09 14.04
C LEU A 127 -18.85 -4.01 12.72
N PRO A 128 -19.42 -4.22 11.52
CA PRO A 128 -18.70 -3.99 10.26
C PRO A 128 -18.14 -2.58 10.13
N ALA A 129 -18.88 -1.54 10.54
CA ALA A 129 -18.40 -0.16 10.51
C ALA A 129 -17.14 0.03 11.38
N LYS A 130 -17.12 -0.57 12.58
CA LYS A 130 -15.95 -0.52 13.48
C LYS A 130 -14.73 -1.22 12.88
N ILE A 131 -14.94 -2.35 12.19
CA ILE A 131 -13.87 -3.09 11.53
C ILE A 131 -13.31 -2.32 10.33
N LEU A 132 -14.16 -1.66 9.54
CA LEU A 132 -13.72 -0.78 8.46
C LEU A 132 -12.85 0.37 8.97
N GLU A 133 -13.34 1.09 9.99
CA GLU A 133 -12.58 2.18 10.60
C GLU A 133 -11.23 1.67 11.15
N HIS A 134 -11.23 0.56 11.88
CA HIS A 134 -10.02 -0.07 12.40
C HIS A 134 -9.02 -0.43 11.29
N ARG A 135 -9.46 -1.04 10.19
CA ARG A 135 -8.60 -1.39 9.04
C ARG A 135 -8.00 -0.15 8.39
N GLY A 136 -8.81 0.89 8.16
CA GLY A 136 -8.35 2.16 7.59
C GLY A 136 -7.27 2.81 8.45
N LEU A 137 -7.53 2.96 9.75
CA LEU A 137 -6.57 3.57 10.69
C LEU A 137 -5.30 2.72 10.86
N SER A 138 -5.43 1.39 10.93
CA SER A 138 -4.28 0.48 11.02
C SER A 138 -3.38 0.57 9.79
N LYS A 139 -3.97 0.68 8.59
CA LYS A 139 -3.23 0.88 7.34
C LYS A 139 -2.52 2.23 7.32
N LEU A 140 -3.21 3.32 7.70
CA LEU A 140 -2.63 4.65 7.77
C LEU A 140 -1.47 4.69 8.77
N LYS A 141 -1.67 4.15 9.97
CA LYS A 141 -0.63 4.10 11.00
C LYS A 141 0.56 3.28 10.52
N GLY A 142 0.35 2.02 10.13
CA GLY A 142 1.43 1.09 9.80
C GLY A 142 2.18 1.45 8.51
N THR A 143 1.50 2.04 7.52
CA THR A 143 2.11 2.32 6.22
C THR A 143 2.74 3.72 6.17
N TYR A 144 2.12 4.71 6.80
CA TYR A 144 2.55 6.10 6.66
C TYR A 144 3.17 6.65 7.93
N THR A 145 2.42 6.78 9.04
CA THR A 145 2.93 7.51 10.20
C THR A 145 4.11 6.81 10.87
N ASP A 146 4.10 5.49 10.96
CA ASP A 146 5.21 4.73 11.56
C ASP A 146 6.40 4.57 10.62
N LYS A 147 6.14 4.17 9.35
CA LYS A 147 7.22 3.84 8.41
C LYS A 147 7.94 5.06 7.85
N LEU A 148 7.23 6.14 7.49
CA LEU A 148 7.88 7.30 6.89
C LEU A 148 8.89 7.95 7.83
N ALA A 149 8.56 8.04 9.13
CA ALA A 149 9.49 8.56 10.12
C ALA A 149 10.79 7.73 10.21
N GLN A 150 10.70 6.40 10.08
CA GLN A 150 11.85 5.49 10.12
C GLN A 150 12.72 5.56 8.85
N LEU A 151 12.13 5.92 7.70
CA LEU A 151 12.81 6.03 6.42
C LEU A 151 13.55 7.36 6.25
N ALA A 152 13.30 8.33 7.13
CA ALA A 152 13.95 9.64 7.06
C ALA A 152 15.45 9.53 7.30
N HIS A 153 16.23 10.11 6.38
CA HIS A 153 17.68 10.16 6.55
C HIS A 153 18.04 11.01 7.79
N PRO A 154 18.84 10.50 8.74
CA PRO A 154 19.01 11.09 10.08
C PRO A 154 19.61 12.51 10.06
N ARG A 155 20.41 12.86 9.04
CA ARG A 155 21.03 14.19 8.93
C ARG A 155 20.14 15.21 8.21
N THR A 156 19.28 14.77 7.30
CA THR A 156 18.51 15.67 6.42
C THR A 156 17.04 15.71 6.74
N GLY A 157 16.51 14.74 7.49
CA GLY A 157 15.07 14.57 7.73
C GLY A 157 14.27 14.24 6.46
N ARG A 158 14.94 13.84 5.37
CA ARG A 158 14.32 13.60 4.09
C ARG A 158 14.18 12.11 3.81
N VAL A 159 13.06 11.75 3.21
CA VAL A 159 12.80 10.41 2.67
C VAL A 159 13.15 10.43 1.18
N HIS A 160 13.90 9.44 0.76
CA HIS A 160 14.27 9.23 -0.63
C HIS A 160 13.51 8.02 -1.16
N THR A 161 12.66 8.24 -2.15
CA THR A 161 11.90 7.18 -2.83
C THR A 161 12.57 6.84 -4.17
N HIS A 162 12.10 5.80 -4.81
CA HIS A 162 12.47 5.44 -6.16
C HIS A 162 11.24 5.49 -7.06
N TYR A 163 11.32 6.27 -8.15
CA TYR A 163 10.28 6.36 -9.16
C TYR A 163 10.57 5.36 -10.29
N ALA A 164 9.95 4.20 -10.22
CA ALA A 164 10.12 3.19 -11.26
C ALA A 164 9.47 3.66 -12.57
N GLN A 165 10.26 3.76 -13.63
CA GLN A 165 9.79 4.02 -14.99
C GLN A 165 9.46 2.68 -15.69
N ALA A 166 8.61 2.73 -16.71
CA ALA A 166 8.23 1.57 -17.54
C ALA A 166 7.69 0.36 -16.73
N VAL A 167 6.90 0.62 -15.69
CA VAL A 167 6.22 -0.43 -14.93
C VAL A 167 4.89 -0.75 -15.60
N ALA A 168 4.69 -2.02 -15.95
CA ALA A 168 3.38 -2.51 -16.36
C ALA A 168 2.43 -2.56 -15.14
N VAL A 169 1.24 -1.99 -15.28
CA VAL A 169 0.16 -2.03 -14.30
C VAL A 169 -0.72 -3.26 -14.56
#